data_bbdaa1f3ea93a8bad9a6b7622922e946
#
_entry.id   bbdaa1f3ea93a8bad9a6b7622922e946
#
_cell.length_a   1.000
_cell.length_b   1.000
_cell.length_c   1.000
_cell.angle_alpha   90.00
_cell.angle_beta   90.00
_cell.angle_gamma   90.00
#
_symmetry.space_group_name_H-M   'P 1'
#
loop_
_entity.id
_entity.type
_entity.pdbx_description
1 polymer ?
#
loop_
_entity_poly.entity_id
_entity_poly.type
_entity_poly.pdbx_seq_one_letter_code
_entity_poly.pdbx_strand_id
1 'polypeptide(L)'
;MDRRTSLLHCSKNERLHALHFVPMHANTKTRPTIALALAGGGPLGAIYEVGAMCALEESLNGLDFTKLDHYVGVSAGGFIVASLANGISPRELCASFIENDSEPSETFDPSWLLKPAYGEFVRRGMMLPGLVLSALWDITLGRKSLMSALERLSPALPTGVFSNAAVDTKMAQLFSREGRTNDFRQLKAKLTLVATNLDSGDSAPFGSPGWDHVPISQAVQASSALPGLFPPVMIDGQYYVDGALKKTMHASVALEDQVDLMICLNPLVPFDATARQFTKVMQRGLPAPKREIPRIVDGGLPSVLSQTFRSMIHSRMELGMKHYTHAYPKKDIILIEPDHRDPEMYLANTFSYAQRRHLAEHAYQQTRQMLRSRKTGLSAKLAKHGITLNHDVLDDHKRHLSAPPKAPTRIGRAIATLQEVMDDLGETVATAARLTAH
;
A
#
# COMPACT_ATOMS: atom_id res chain seq x y z
N MET A 1 38.83 -4.58 75.51
CA MET A 1 39.08 -6.04 75.73
C MET A 1 39.06 -6.64 74.32
N ASP A 2 40.21 -6.74 73.89
CA ASP A 2 41.11 -7.86 73.58
C ASP A 2 40.82 -8.51 72.21
N ARG A 3 41.71 -8.18 71.27
CA ARG A 3 42.80 -9.03 70.69
C ARG A 3 42.31 -10.29 70.04
N ARG A 4 42.69 -10.68 68.80
CA ARG A 4 44.01 -10.85 68.18
C ARG A 4 43.85 -11.17 66.65
N THR A 5 44.56 -10.45 65.85
CA THR A 5 45.58 -10.90 64.87
C THR A 5 45.69 -12.41 64.60
N SER A 6 45.62 -12.79 63.28
CA SER A 6 46.63 -13.67 62.71
C SER A 6 46.75 -13.45 61.17
N LEU A 7 47.94 -13.04 60.84
CA LEU A 7 48.55 -13.15 59.51
C LEU A 7 48.77 -14.62 59.11
N LEU A 8 48.64 -14.96 57.85
CA LEU A 8 49.56 -15.86 57.14
C LEU A 8 49.19 -15.95 55.66
N HIS A 9 50.05 -15.47 54.92
CA HIS A 9 50.92 -16.03 53.89
C HIS A 9 50.40 -15.99 52.46
N CYS A 10 51.11 -15.17 51.73
CA CYS A 10 51.38 -15.05 50.33
C CYS A 10 51.63 -16.40 49.62
N SER A 11 50.96 -16.62 48.48
CA SER A 11 51.55 -17.44 47.41
C SER A 11 51.16 -16.82 46.07
N LYS A 12 52.17 -16.23 45.45
CA LYS A 12 52.24 -15.81 44.07
C LYS A 12 51.96 -17.03 43.17
N ASN A 13 50.98 -16.93 42.29
CA ASN A 13 51.00 -17.61 41.01
C ASN A 13 50.36 -16.71 39.97
N GLU A 14 51.23 -15.95 39.30
CA GLU A 14 50.97 -15.27 38.07
C GLU A 14 50.70 -16.30 36.99
N ARG A 15 49.43 -16.46 36.58
CA ARG A 15 49.08 -16.98 35.29
C ARG A 15 48.60 -15.82 34.42
N LEU A 16 49.50 -15.38 33.55
CA LEU A 16 49.18 -14.58 32.36
C LEU A 16 48.09 -15.26 31.56
N HIS A 17 46.86 -14.83 31.71
CA HIS A 17 45.84 -15.11 30.71
C HIS A 17 46.12 -14.23 29.49
N ALA A 18 46.75 -14.86 28.48
CA ALA A 18 46.81 -14.33 27.14
C ALA A 18 45.38 -14.04 26.69
N LEU A 19 45.04 -12.76 26.59
CA LEU A 19 43.85 -12.29 25.89
C LEU A 19 44.02 -12.73 24.45
N HIS A 20 43.35 -13.81 24.08
CA HIS A 20 43.12 -14.15 22.68
C HIS A 20 42.27 -13.02 22.11
N PHE A 21 42.95 -12.13 21.39
CA PHE A 21 42.31 -11.20 20.46
C PHE A 21 41.64 -12.08 19.40
N VAL A 22 40.34 -12.39 19.55
CA VAL A 22 39.53 -12.91 18.46
C VAL A 22 39.42 -11.76 17.49
N PRO A 23 39.96 -11.89 16.26
CA PRO A 23 39.78 -10.85 15.27
C PRO A 23 38.26 -10.79 15.02
N MET A 24 37.66 -9.63 15.33
CA MET A 24 36.32 -9.29 14.85
C MET A 24 36.40 -9.42 13.33
N HIS A 25 35.87 -10.52 12.79
CA HIS A 25 35.64 -10.62 11.36
C HIS A 25 34.79 -9.40 10.99
N ALA A 26 35.42 -8.41 10.41
CA ALA A 26 34.72 -7.36 9.68
C ALA A 26 33.91 -8.11 8.63
N ASN A 27 32.61 -8.20 8.86
CA ASN A 27 31.66 -8.75 7.90
C ASN A 27 31.65 -7.77 6.72
N THR A 28 32.57 -7.98 5.78
CA THR A 28 32.62 -7.22 4.53
C THR A 28 31.39 -7.63 3.73
N LYS A 29 30.27 -6.95 3.98
CA LYS A 29 29.12 -7.00 3.07
C LYS A 29 29.65 -6.73 1.67
N THR A 30 29.61 -7.71 0.81
CA THR A 30 30.13 -7.60 -0.56
C THR A 30 29.30 -6.67 -1.44
N ARG A 31 28.07 -6.36 -1.03
CA ARG A 31 27.16 -5.41 -1.68
C ARG A 31 26.25 -4.72 -0.66
N PRO A 32 25.76 -3.49 -0.93
CA PRO A 32 24.75 -2.85 -0.07
C PRO A 32 23.46 -3.64 -0.07
N THR A 33 22.80 -3.71 1.08
CA THR A 33 21.48 -4.30 1.23
C THR A 33 20.38 -3.26 1.01
N ILE A 34 19.45 -3.56 0.11
CA ILE A 34 18.44 -2.61 -0.35
C ILE A 34 17.04 -3.17 -0.03
N ALA A 35 16.20 -2.32 0.54
CA ALA A 35 14.82 -2.65 0.81
C ALA A 35 13.84 -1.68 0.14
N LEU A 36 12.64 -2.20 -0.14
CA LEU A 36 11.51 -1.45 -0.67
C LEU A 36 10.35 -1.53 0.30
N ALA A 37 9.76 -0.40 0.66
CA ALA A 37 8.54 -0.33 1.46
C ALA A 37 7.45 0.39 0.68
N LEU A 38 6.33 -0.32 0.43
CA LEU A 38 5.16 0.22 -0.25
C LEU A 38 3.99 0.36 0.73
N ALA A 39 3.40 1.55 0.75
CA ALA A 39 2.27 1.87 1.62
C ALA A 39 0.95 1.34 1.06
N GLY A 40 -0.10 1.35 1.88
CA GLY A 40 -1.46 1.16 1.41
C GLY A 40 -1.96 2.35 0.60
N GLY A 41 -3.01 2.14 -0.18
CA GLY A 41 -3.62 3.22 -0.96
C GLY A 41 -4.85 2.79 -1.76
N GLY A 42 -5.30 1.55 -1.56
CA GLY A 42 -6.37 0.95 -2.35
C GLY A 42 -6.01 0.88 -3.84
N PRO A 43 -7.00 0.71 -4.73
CA PRO A 43 -6.74 0.61 -6.18
C PRO A 43 -6.02 1.83 -6.76
N LEU A 44 -6.35 3.03 -6.29
CA LEU A 44 -5.68 4.27 -6.73
C LEU A 44 -4.22 4.30 -6.32
N GLY A 45 -3.93 3.90 -5.08
CA GLY A 45 -2.55 3.79 -4.58
C GLY A 45 -1.74 2.80 -5.40
N ALA A 46 -2.30 1.63 -5.71
CA ALA A 46 -1.64 0.63 -6.57
C ALA A 46 -1.31 1.19 -7.97
N ILE A 47 -2.23 1.93 -8.59
CA ILE A 47 -2.01 2.57 -9.89
C ILE A 47 -0.84 3.56 -9.83
N TYR A 48 -0.81 4.40 -8.78
CA TYR A 48 0.28 5.33 -8.54
C TYR A 48 1.61 4.59 -8.35
N GLU A 49 1.63 3.58 -7.48
CA GLU A 49 2.85 2.81 -7.17
C GLU A 49 3.39 2.10 -8.42
N VAL A 50 2.54 1.49 -9.25
CA VAL A 50 2.97 0.86 -10.50
C VAL A 50 3.58 1.89 -11.45
N GLY A 51 2.94 3.05 -11.65
CA GLY A 51 3.48 4.11 -12.49
C GLY A 51 4.81 4.66 -11.98
N ALA A 52 4.90 4.90 -10.67
CA ALA A 52 6.12 5.36 -10.00
C ALA A 52 7.25 4.32 -10.08
N MET A 53 6.93 3.04 -9.86
CA MET A 53 7.91 1.94 -9.95
C MET A 53 8.47 1.77 -11.35
N CYS A 54 7.66 1.90 -12.40
CA CYS A 54 8.15 1.91 -13.78
C CYS A 54 9.10 3.09 -14.04
N ALA A 55 8.78 4.28 -13.51
CA ALA A 55 9.67 5.44 -13.63
C ALA A 55 11.00 5.21 -12.91
N LEU A 56 10.99 4.57 -11.74
CA LEU A 56 12.19 4.25 -10.98
C LEU A 56 13.03 3.19 -11.70
N GLU A 57 12.40 2.11 -12.19
CA GLU A 57 13.07 1.02 -12.91
C GLU A 57 13.83 1.55 -14.13
N GLU A 58 13.24 2.44 -14.91
CA GLU A 58 13.88 3.02 -16.08
C GLU A 58 14.92 4.10 -15.76
N SER A 59 14.73 4.82 -14.65
CA SER A 59 15.57 5.97 -14.29
C SER A 59 16.75 5.63 -13.37
N LEU A 60 16.82 4.43 -12.81
CA LEU A 60 17.84 3.99 -11.86
C LEU A 60 18.65 2.83 -12.44
N ASN A 61 19.89 3.12 -12.86
CA ASN A 61 20.81 2.09 -13.30
C ASN A 61 21.45 1.40 -12.09
N GLY A 62 21.62 0.07 -12.16
CA GLY A 62 22.24 -0.73 -11.10
C GLY A 62 21.25 -1.23 -10.03
N LEU A 63 19.94 -1.01 -10.22
CA LEU A 63 18.90 -1.49 -9.35
C LEU A 63 17.90 -2.37 -10.12
N ASP A 64 17.63 -3.56 -9.60
CA ASP A 64 16.62 -4.48 -10.11
C ASP A 64 15.58 -4.69 -9.02
N PHE A 65 14.37 -4.19 -9.24
CA PHE A 65 13.30 -4.24 -8.25
C PHE A 65 12.75 -5.65 -7.99
N THR A 66 13.14 -6.64 -8.76
CA THR A 66 12.80 -8.06 -8.51
C THR A 66 13.86 -8.79 -7.70
N LYS A 67 14.99 -8.13 -7.38
CA LYS A 67 16.16 -8.73 -6.71
C LYS A 67 16.63 -7.94 -5.50
N LEU A 68 15.72 -7.28 -4.79
CA LEU A 68 16.03 -6.60 -3.54
C LEU A 68 16.17 -7.59 -2.39
N ASP A 69 16.78 -7.14 -1.30
CA ASP A 69 17.04 -7.98 -0.14
C ASP A 69 15.81 -8.10 0.77
N HIS A 70 15.02 -7.03 0.91
CA HIS A 70 13.82 -7.04 1.73
C HIS A 70 12.68 -6.21 1.11
N TYR A 71 11.50 -6.78 1.10
CA TYR A 71 10.26 -6.12 0.67
C TYR A 71 9.31 -6.00 1.84
N VAL A 72 8.75 -4.81 2.04
CA VAL A 72 7.71 -4.55 3.05
C VAL A 72 6.50 -3.97 2.36
N GLY A 73 5.34 -4.54 2.58
CA GLY A 73 4.11 -4.08 1.95
C GLY A 73 2.92 -4.02 2.87
N VAL A 74 2.06 -3.05 2.62
CA VAL A 74 0.81 -2.85 3.34
C VAL A 74 -0.31 -2.66 2.33
N SER A 75 -1.44 -3.36 2.50
CA SER A 75 -2.63 -3.18 1.66
C SER A 75 -2.30 -3.33 0.15
N ALA A 76 -2.63 -2.34 -0.67
CA ALA A 76 -2.30 -2.34 -2.10
C ALA A 76 -0.80 -2.50 -2.38
N GLY A 77 0.06 -1.83 -1.59
CA GLY A 77 1.51 -2.01 -1.68
C GLY A 77 1.96 -3.44 -1.37
N GLY A 78 1.21 -4.16 -0.50
CA GLY A 78 1.45 -5.58 -0.22
C GLY A 78 1.30 -6.47 -1.46
N PHE A 79 0.29 -6.20 -2.29
CA PHE A 79 0.11 -6.87 -3.59
C PHE A 79 1.33 -6.66 -4.50
N ILE A 80 1.81 -5.41 -4.63
CA ILE A 80 2.91 -5.07 -5.53
C ILE A 80 4.21 -5.69 -5.05
N VAL A 81 4.59 -5.53 -3.77
CA VAL A 81 5.86 -6.09 -3.27
C VAL A 81 5.87 -7.62 -3.29
N ALA A 82 4.72 -8.28 -3.05
CA ALA A 82 4.62 -9.73 -3.16
C ALA A 82 4.85 -10.22 -4.60
N SER A 83 4.38 -9.45 -5.57
CA SER A 83 4.61 -9.72 -7.00
C SER A 83 6.08 -9.50 -7.37
N LEU A 84 6.70 -8.40 -6.92
CA LEU A 84 8.12 -8.12 -7.15
C LEU A 84 9.03 -9.19 -6.52
N ALA A 85 8.73 -9.62 -5.29
CA ALA A 85 9.46 -10.68 -4.59
C ALA A 85 9.34 -12.04 -5.30
N ASN A 86 8.27 -12.24 -6.08
CA ASN A 86 8.05 -13.38 -6.96
C ASN A 86 8.63 -13.21 -8.38
N GLY A 87 9.44 -12.17 -8.61
CA GLY A 87 10.12 -11.93 -9.86
C GLY A 87 9.31 -11.24 -10.95
N ILE A 88 8.11 -10.72 -10.64
CA ILE A 88 7.29 -9.95 -11.58
C ILE A 88 7.80 -8.50 -11.56
N SER A 89 8.31 -8.02 -12.68
CA SER A 89 8.88 -6.66 -12.80
C SER A 89 7.81 -5.56 -12.75
N PRO A 90 8.17 -4.31 -12.42
CA PRO A 90 7.27 -3.17 -12.51
C PRO A 90 6.59 -3.03 -13.88
N ARG A 91 7.32 -3.30 -14.95
CA ARG A 91 6.78 -3.24 -16.32
C ARG A 91 5.74 -4.34 -16.59
N GLU A 92 5.98 -5.57 -16.12
CA GLU A 92 5.00 -6.66 -16.22
C GLU A 92 3.75 -6.36 -15.38
N LEU A 93 3.92 -5.78 -14.18
CA LEU A 93 2.78 -5.30 -13.38
C LEU A 93 2.00 -4.21 -14.13
N CYS A 94 2.66 -3.28 -14.80
CA CYS A 94 1.99 -2.28 -15.62
C CYS A 94 1.20 -2.91 -16.76
N ALA A 95 1.79 -3.85 -17.49
CA ALA A 95 1.12 -4.56 -18.58
C ALA A 95 -0.14 -5.29 -18.11
N SER A 96 -0.07 -5.98 -16.98
CA SER A 96 -1.20 -6.77 -16.47
C SER A 96 -2.24 -5.94 -15.71
N PHE A 97 -1.82 -4.92 -14.96
CA PHE A 97 -2.69 -4.17 -14.05
C PHE A 97 -3.27 -2.89 -14.68
N ILE A 98 -2.50 -2.25 -15.58
CA ILE A 98 -2.87 -0.96 -16.17
C ILE A 98 -3.31 -1.11 -17.62
N GLU A 99 -2.52 -1.84 -18.43
CA GLU A 99 -2.71 -1.91 -19.89
C GLU A 99 -3.66 -3.02 -20.32
N ASN A 100 -3.84 -4.06 -19.49
CA ASN A 100 -4.51 -5.32 -19.84
C ASN A 100 -3.86 -6.02 -21.05
N ASP A 101 -2.55 -5.86 -21.20
CA ASP A 101 -1.74 -6.46 -22.25
C ASP A 101 -0.94 -7.65 -21.69
N SER A 102 -1.66 -8.58 -21.07
CA SER A 102 -1.12 -9.81 -20.50
C SER A 102 -2.11 -10.95 -20.73
N GLU A 103 -1.69 -12.18 -20.46
CA GLU A 103 -2.62 -13.31 -20.53
C GLU A 103 -3.84 -13.08 -19.61
N PRO A 104 -5.04 -13.55 -20.01
CA PRO A 104 -6.28 -13.35 -19.24
C PRO A 104 -6.19 -13.84 -17.78
N SER A 105 -5.32 -14.80 -17.53
CA SER A 105 -5.05 -15.36 -16.19
C SER A 105 -4.13 -14.48 -15.33
N GLU A 106 -3.45 -13.50 -15.91
CA GLU A 106 -2.58 -12.52 -15.24
C GLU A 106 -3.20 -11.14 -15.14
N THR A 107 -4.25 -10.89 -15.92
CA THR A 107 -4.94 -9.60 -15.90
C THR A 107 -5.64 -9.38 -14.57
N PHE A 108 -5.32 -8.30 -13.90
CA PHE A 108 -6.00 -7.87 -12.70
C PHE A 108 -7.15 -6.92 -13.04
N ASP A 109 -8.38 -7.36 -12.83
CA ASP A 109 -9.57 -6.52 -12.99
C ASP A 109 -10.09 -6.07 -11.61
N PRO A 110 -10.01 -4.77 -11.27
CA PRO A 110 -10.51 -4.26 -9.99
C PRO A 110 -12.01 -4.49 -9.76
N SER A 111 -12.78 -4.81 -10.81
CA SER A 111 -14.20 -5.14 -10.65
C SER A 111 -14.42 -6.35 -9.72
N TRP A 112 -13.40 -7.21 -9.55
CA TRP A 112 -13.46 -8.31 -8.58
C TRP A 112 -13.62 -7.82 -7.14
N LEU A 113 -13.05 -6.65 -6.82
CA LEU A 113 -13.14 -6.03 -5.50
C LEU A 113 -14.50 -5.39 -5.23
N LEU A 114 -15.35 -5.23 -6.26
CA LEU A 114 -16.68 -4.65 -6.16
C LEU A 114 -17.78 -5.71 -5.97
N LYS A 115 -17.44 -6.98 -5.88
CA LYS A 115 -18.43 -8.03 -5.61
C LYS A 115 -18.99 -7.86 -4.20
N PRO A 116 -20.31 -7.73 -4.04
CA PRO A 116 -20.91 -7.63 -2.71
C PRO A 116 -20.55 -8.82 -1.82
N ALA A 117 -20.37 -8.57 -0.54
CA ALA A 117 -20.10 -9.60 0.47
C ALA A 117 -21.37 -10.40 0.81
N TYR A 118 -21.99 -11.06 -0.17
CA TYR A 118 -23.28 -11.74 -0.01
C TYR A 118 -23.35 -12.66 1.21
N GLY A 119 -22.28 -13.43 1.47
CA GLY A 119 -22.22 -14.31 2.65
C GLY A 119 -22.31 -13.55 3.97
N GLU A 120 -21.68 -12.38 4.06
CA GLU A 120 -21.75 -11.51 5.23
C GLU A 120 -23.18 -10.92 5.38
N PHE A 121 -23.76 -10.42 4.30
CA PHE A 121 -25.12 -9.87 4.31
C PHE A 121 -26.15 -10.91 4.73
N VAL A 122 -26.09 -12.13 4.19
CA VAL A 122 -27.02 -13.21 4.55
C VAL A 122 -26.83 -13.61 6.02
N ARG A 123 -25.58 -13.83 6.46
CA ARG A 123 -25.29 -14.21 7.84
C ARG A 123 -25.78 -13.17 8.84
N ARG A 124 -25.56 -11.89 8.59
CA ARG A 124 -26.01 -10.78 9.44
C ARG A 124 -27.50 -10.56 9.36
N GLY A 125 -28.08 -10.68 8.16
CA GLY A 125 -29.52 -10.56 7.96
C GLY A 125 -30.32 -11.63 8.72
N MET A 126 -29.80 -12.85 8.83
CA MET A 126 -30.40 -13.90 9.63
C MET A 126 -30.47 -13.62 11.14
N MET A 127 -29.62 -12.73 11.66
CA MET A 127 -29.64 -12.30 13.06
C MET A 127 -30.71 -11.23 13.33
N LEU A 128 -31.15 -10.49 12.30
CA LEU A 128 -32.10 -9.38 12.44
C LEU A 128 -33.39 -9.73 13.19
N PRO A 129 -34.14 -10.85 12.90
CA PRO A 129 -35.35 -11.14 13.58
C PRO A 129 -35.18 -11.30 15.11
N GLY A 130 -34.12 -12.00 15.53
CA GLY A 130 -33.83 -12.18 16.94
C GLY A 130 -33.44 -10.89 17.65
N LEU A 131 -32.63 -10.05 16.97
CA LEU A 131 -32.18 -8.76 17.49
C LEU A 131 -33.36 -7.77 17.62
N VAL A 132 -34.22 -7.69 16.62
CA VAL A 132 -35.43 -6.85 16.63
C VAL A 132 -36.37 -7.29 17.75
N LEU A 133 -36.62 -8.59 17.88
CA LEU A 133 -37.48 -9.12 18.94
C LEU A 133 -36.91 -8.78 20.33
N SER A 134 -35.59 -8.94 20.52
CA SER A 134 -34.94 -8.60 21.79
C SER A 134 -34.96 -7.09 22.10
N ALA A 135 -34.80 -6.26 21.06
CA ALA A 135 -34.86 -4.80 21.20
C ALA A 135 -36.29 -4.34 21.56
N LEU A 136 -37.33 -4.88 20.90
CA LEU A 136 -38.71 -4.59 21.20
C LEU A 136 -39.09 -5.03 22.63
N TRP A 137 -38.62 -6.22 23.03
CA TRP A 137 -38.85 -6.71 24.40
C TRP A 137 -38.30 -5.80 25.47
N ASP A 138 -37.07 -5.27 25.27
CA ASP A 138 -36.44 -4.34 26.20
C ASP A 138 -37.16 -2.99 26.27
N ILE A 139 -37.70 -2.50 25.15
CA ILE A 139 -38.46 -1.25 25.09
C ILE A 139 -39.79 -1.42 25.81
N THR A 140 -40.54 -2.51 25.52
CA THR A 140 -41.86 -2.76 26.11
C THR A 140 -41.81 -2.97 27.62
N LEU A 141 -40.71 -3.54 28.13
CA LEU A 141 -40.52 -3.70 29.57
C LEU A 141 -39.91 -2.45 30.26
N GLY A 142 -39.69 -1.35 29.52
CA GLY A 142 -39.16 -0.11 30.06
C GLY A 142 -37.72 -0.23 30.59
N ARG A 143 -36.98 -1.30 30.19
CA ARG A 143 -35.69 -1.63 30.74
C ARG A 143 -34.56 -0.80 30.13
N LYS A 144 -34.72 -0.27 28.90
CA LYS A 144 -33.69 0.47 28.16
C LYS A 144 -34.25 1.60 27.32
N SER A 145 -33.40 2.60 27.03
CA SER A 145 -33.74 3.69 26.13
C SER A 145 -33.79 3.24 24.68
N LEU A 146 -34.46 3.99 23.81
CA LEU A 146 -34.50 3.76 22.37
C LEU A 146 -33.09 3.68 21.76
N MET A 147 -32.15 4.50 22.22
CA MET A 147 -30.77 4.51 21.74
C MET A 147 -30.05 3.18 22.04
N SER A 148 -30.21 2.63 23.26
CA SER A 148 -29.60 1.34 23.58
C SER A 148 -30.29 0.15 22.90
N ALA A 149 -31.55 0.30 22.49
CA ALA A 149 -32.21 -0.69 21.62
C ALA A 149 -31.64 -0.64 20.19
N LEU A 150 -31.38 0.55 19.65
CA LEU A 150 -30.72 0.71 18.35
C LEU A 150 -29.28 0.16 18.34
N GLU A 151 -28.51 0.36 19.41
CA GLU A 151 -27.16 -0.24 19.56
C GLU A 151 -27.20 -1.76 19.45
N ARG A 152 -28.24 -2.43 19.91
CA ARG A 152 -28.40 -3.89 19.78
C ARG A 152 -28.59 -4.36 18.34
N LEU A 153 -28.97 -3.49 17.43
CA LEU A 153 -29.08 -3.81 16.01
C LEU A 153 -27.73 -3.73 15.30
N SER A 154 -26.71 -3.12 15.93
CA SER A 154 -25.39 -2.97 15.33
C SER A 154 -24.74 -4.29 14.88
N PRO A 155 -24.91 -5.45 15.56
CA PRO A 155 -24.39 -6.73 15.07
C PRO A 155 -25.01 -7.20 13.76
N ALA A 156 -26.17 -6.66 13.36
CA ALA A 156 -26.79 -6.96 12.06
C ALA A 156 -26.18 -6.18 10.90
N LEU A 157 -25.38 -5.11 11.18
CA LEU A 157 -24.69 -4.38 10.15
C LEU A 157 -23.53 -5.22 9.62
N PRO A 158 -23.31 -5.27 8.28
CA PRO A 158 -22.18 -5.98 7.71
C PRO A 158 -20.87 -5.31 8.11
N THR A 159 -19.83 -6.10 8.36
CA THR A 159 -18.49 -5.60 8.68
C THR A 159 -17.74 -5.08 7.46
N GLY A 160 -18.20 -5.41 6.25
CA GLY A 160 -17.71 -4.91 4.98
C GLY A 160 -18.79 -5.02 3.90
N VAL A 161 -18.78 -4.08 2.98
CA VAL A 161 -19.77 -4.02 1.87
C VAL A 161 -19.39 -4.98 0.75
N PHE A 162 -18.08 -5.08 0.44
CA PHE A 162 -17.55 -5.88 -0.66
C PHE A 162 -16.74 -7.07 -0.14
N SER A 163 -16.56 -8.09 -1.00
CA SER A 163 -15.74 -9.25 -0.70
C SER A 163 -14.34 -9.09 -1.28
N ASN A 164 -13.30 -9.30 -0.46
CA ASN A 164 -11.91 -9.39 -0.90
C ASN A 164 -11.40 -10.83 -1.09
N ALA A 165 -12.29 -11.84 -1.03
CA ALA A 165 -11.91 -13.25 -1.24
C ALA A 165 -11.28 -13.50 -2.61
N ALA A 166 -11.63 -12.69 -3.62
CA ALA A 166 -11.00 -12.76 -4.93
C ALA A 166 -9.50 -12.41 -4.89
N VAL A 167 -9.05 -11.60 -3.94
CA VAL A 167 -7.63 -11.25 -3.77
C VAL A 167 -6.83 -12.51 -3.46
N ASP A 168 -7.22 -13.27 -2.42
CA ASP A 168 -6.55 -14.52 -2.07
C ASP A 168 -6.54 -15.50 -3.24
N THR A 169 -7.71 -15.79 -3.83
CA THR A 169 -7.82 -16.76 -4.94
C THR A 169 -6.95 -16.37 -6.14
N LYS A 170 -6.96 -15.11 -6.54
CA LYS A 170 -6.22 -14.64 -7.71
C LYS A 170 -4.71 -14.58 -7.45
N MET A 171 -4.31 -14.12 -6.26
CA MET A 171 -2.91 -14.12 -5.87
C MET A 171 -2.36 -15.56 -5.73
N ALA A 172 -3.13 -16.48 -5.15
CA ALA A 172 -2.76 -17.88 -5.07
C ALA A 172 -2.55 -18.48 -6.48
N GLN A 173 -3.45 -18.18 -7.43
CA GLN A 173 -3.30 -18.60 -8.83
C GLN A 173 -2.04 -18.01 -9.49
N LEU A 174 -1.78 -16.70 -9.27
CA LEU A 174 -0.61 -16.00 -9.82
C LEU A 174 0.70 -16.58 -9.28
N PHE A 175 0.74 -16.89 -7.98
CA PHE A 175 1.94 -17.38 -7.30
C PHE A 175 2.12 -18.90 -7.38
N SER A 176 1.14 -19.64 -7.89
CA SER A 176 1.27 -21.09 -8.17
C SER A 176 1.90 -21.39 -9.53
N ARG A 177 2.29 -20.38 -10.31
CA ARG A 177 2.95 -20.57 -11.60
C ARG A 177 4.40 -20.97 -11.44
N GLU A 178 4.96 -21.58 -12.48
CA GLU A 178 6.36 -21.99 -12.51
C GLU A 178 7.30 -20.80 -12.21
N GLY A 179 8.27 -21.02 -11.35
CA GLY A 179 9.23 -20.00 -10.90
C GLY A 179 8.72 -19.04 -9.82
N ARG A 180 7.46 -19.15 -9.39
CA ARG A 180 6.83 -18.35 -8.33
C ARG A 180 6.46 -19.23 -7.12
N THR A 181 6.17 -18.61 -5.98
CA THR A 181 5.74 -19.30 -4.77
C THR A 181 4.72 -18.52 -3.95
N ASN A 182 3.78 -19.23 -3.34
CA ASN A 182 2.83 -18.67 -2.37
C ASN A 182 3.27 -18.90 -0.91
N ASP A 183 4.52 -19.32 -0.70
CA ASP A 183 5.13 -19.58 0.61
C ASP A 183 6.29 -18.62 0.85
N PHE A 184 6.23 -17.81 1.91
CA PHE A 184 7.27 -16.85 2.30
C PHE A 184 8.65 -17.48 2.44
N ARG A 185 8.72 -18.72 2.94
CA ARG A 185 9.96 -19.46 3.22
C ARG A 185 10.70 -19.91 1.97
N GLN A 186 10.01 -19.92 0.82
CA GLN A 186 10.57 -20.32 -0.47
C GLN A 186 11.03 -19.12 -1.31
N LEU A 187 10.74 -17.91 -0.88
CA LEU A 187 11.22 -16.70 -1.54
C LEU A 187 12.74 -16.53 -1.37
N LYS A 188 13.40 -15.99 -2.38
CA LYS A 188 14.84 -15.66 -2.33
C LYS A 188 15.14 -14.44 -1.47
N ALA A 189 14.21 -13.51 -1.43
CA ALA A 189 14.28 -12.28 -0.66
C ALA A 189 13.34 -12.33 0.53
N LYS A 190 13.61 -11.54 1.56
CA LYS A 190 12.68 -11.39 2.68
C LYS A 190 11.46 -10.57 2.23
N LEU A 191 10.29 -11.10 2.47
CA LEU A 191 9.02 -10.41 2.24
C LEU A 191 8.27 -10.29 3.56
N THR A 192 7.84 -9.08 3.91
CA THR A 192 6.98 -8.85 5.07
C THR A 192 5.71 -8.11 4.64
N LEU A 193 4.58 -8.75 4.86
CA LEU A 193 3.26 -8.16 4.62
C LEU A 193 2.60 -7.88 5.97
N VAL A 194 2.15 -6.64 6.18
CA VAL A 194 1.68 -6.26 7.51
C VAL A 194 0.17 -6.03 7.50
N ALA A 195 -0.52 -6.73 8.39
CA ALA A 195 -1.90 -6.47 8.76
C ALA A 195 -2.00 -6.00 10.22
N THR A 196 -3.19 -5.63 10.66
CA THR A 196 -3.49 -5.29 12.05
C THR A 196 -4.41 -6.37 12.63
N ASN A 197 -4.01 -6.97 13.74
CA ASN A 197 -4.88 -7.86 14.50
C ASN A 197 -6.02 -7.03 15.11
N LEU A 198 -7.26 -7.40 14.82
CA LEU A 198 -8.43 -6.62 15.22
C LEU A 198 -8.67 -6.70 16.73
N ASP A 199 -8.38 -7.84 17.36
CA ASP A 199 -8.66 -8.08 18.76
C ASP A 199 -7.62 -7.44 19.69
N SER A 200 -6.31 -7.49 19.33
CA SER A 200 -5.24 -6.91 20.13
C SER A 200 -4.86 -5.48 19.73
N GLY A 201 -5.17 -5.09 18.49
CA GLY A 201 -4.67 -3.84 17.89
C GLY A 201 -3.19 -3.90 17.50
N ASP A 202 -2.54 -5.08 17.56
CA ASP A 202 -1.12 -5.21 17.23
C ASP A 202 -0.88 -5.46 15.75
N SER A 203 0.35 -5.13 15.31
CA SER A 203 0.79 -5.44 13.94
C SER A 203 1.08 -6.93 13.81
N ALA A 204 0.58 -7.52 12.73
CA ALA A 204 0.86 -8.89 12.31
C ALA A 204 1.81 -8.87 11.09
N PRO A 205 3.12 -9.07 11.29
CA PRO A 205 4.12 -9.02 10.22
C PRO A 205 4.26 -10.38 9.55
N PHE A 206 3.33 -10.76 8.68
CA PHE A 206 3.37 -12.00 7.91
C PHE A 206 4.66 -12.10 7.11
N GLY A 207 5.29 -13.29 7.12
CA GLY A 207 6.60 -13.55 6.55
C GLY A 207 7.77 -13.38 7.53
N SER A 208 7.52 -12.84 8.73
CA SER A 208 8.47 -12.87 9.84
C SER A 208 8.40 -14.22 10.59
N PRO A 209 9.44 -14.60 11.38
CA PRO A 209 9.40 -15.83 12.15
C PRO A 209 8.14 -15.97 12.99
N GLY A 210 7.46 -17.12 12.88
CA GLY A 210 6.17 -17.38 13.52
C GLY A 210 4.94 -16.88 12.75
N TRP A 211 5.13 -16.13 11.66
CA TRP A 211 4.10 -15.60 10.78
C TRP A 211 4.28 -16.05 9.31
N ASP A 212 5.32 -16.82 9.04
CA ASP A 212 5.77 -17.25 7.72
C ASP A 212 5.09 -18.53 7.18
N HIS A 213 4.26 -19.16 8.01
CA HIS A 213 3.46 -20.32 7.64
C HIS A 213 2.16 -19.97 6.88
N VAL A 214 1.72 -18.72 6.99
CA VAL A 214 0.53 -18.22 6.29
C VAL A 214 0.83 -18.06 4.80
N PRO A 215 -0.05 -18.47 3.88
CA PRO A 215 0.14 -18.23 2.45
C PRO A 215 0.25 -16.73 2.13
N ILE A 216 1.15 -16.37 1.21
CA ILE A 216 1.37 -14.97 0.78
C ILE A 216 0.05 -14.34 0.32
N SER A 217 -0.76 -15.07 -0.45
CA SER A 217 -2.06 -14.61 -0.96
C SER A 217 -3.03 -14.25 0.16
N GLN A 218 -3.10 -15.06 1.22
CA GLN A 218 -3.95 -14.82 2.38
C GLN A 218 -3.44 -13.63 3.22
N ALA A 219 -2.13 -13.49 3.34
CA ALA A 219 -1.52 -12.34 3.99
C ALA A 219 -1.81 -11.02 3.24
N VAL A 220 -1.75 -11.03 1.89
CA VAL A 220 -2.18 -9.88 1.05
C VAL A 220 -3.65 -9.57 1.27
N GLN A 221 -4.52 -10.57 1.30
CA GLN A 221 -5.94 -10.40 1.56
C GLN A 221 -6.18 -9.75 2.93
N ALA A 222 -5.54 -10.24 3.98
CA ALA A 222 -5.65 -9.71 5.34
C ALA A 222 -5.15 -8.27 5.44
N SER A 223 -3.97 -8.00 4.82
CA SER A 223 -3.37 -6.67 4.77
C SER A 223 -4.22 -5.65 4.00
N SER A 224 -5.12 -6.11 3.12
CA SER A 224 -5.99 -5.27 2.28
C SER A 224 -7.43 -5.18 2.80
N ALA A 225 -7.73 -5.75 3.97
CA ALA A 225 -9.07 -5.78 4.54
C ALA A 225 -9.42 -4.45 5.22
N LEU A 226 -9.67 -3.39 4.43
CA LEU A 226 -10.01 -2.07 4.95
C LEU A 226 -11.40 -2.10 5.60
N PRO A 227 -11.53 -1.77 6.92
CA PRO A 227 -12.80 -1.81 7.64
C PRO A 227 -13.89 -0.97 6.99
N GLY A 228 -15.10 -1.49 6.97
CA GLY A 228 -16.25 -0.88 6.30
C GLY A 228 -16.31 -1.18 4.79
N LEU A 229 -15.17 -1.35 4.13
CA LEU A 229 -15.11 -1.73 2.72
C LEU A 229 -15.10 -3.26 2.58
N PHE A 230 -14.23 -3.94 3.32
CA PHE A 230 -14.07 -5.39 3.31
C PHE A 230 -14.25 -5.98 4.71
N PRO A 231 -14.82 -7.20 4.83
CA PRO A 231 -14.85 -7.92 6.10
C PRO A 231 -13.44 -8.23 6.61
N PRO A 232 -13.23 -8.28 7.94
CA PRO A 232 -11.99 -8.79 8.51
C PRO A 232 -11.70 -10.22 8.05
N VAL A 233 -10.43 -10.53 7.83
CA VAL A 233 -9.97 -11.86 7.39
C VAL A 233 -9.57 -12.69 8.61
N MET A 234 -10.10 -13.90 8.70
CA MET A 234 -9.77 -14.83 9.79
C MET A 234 -8.58 -15.70 9.37
N ILE A 235 -7.51 -15.68 10.19
CA ILE A 235 -6.32 -16.52 10.05
C ILE A 235 -6.01 -17.09 11.44
N ASP A 236 -5.86 -18.40 11.56
CA ASP A 236 -5.53 -19.08 12.81
C ASP A 236 -6.43 -18.69 13.99
N GLY A 237 -7.72 -18.51 13.73
CA GLY A 237 -8.71 -18.15 14.75
C GLY A 237 -8.70 -16.69 15.20
N GLN A 238 -7.89 -15.83 14.60
CA GLN A 238 -7.82 -14.39 14.87
C GLN A 238 -8.28 -13.59 13.66
N TYR A 239 -8.80 -12.37 13.90
CA TYR A 239 -9.29 -11.49 12.85
C TYR A 239 -8.28 -10.40 12.53
N TYR A 240 -8.06 -10.15 11.24
CA TYR A 240 -7.12 -9.17 10.73
C TYR A 240 -7.79 -8.16 9.82
N VAL A 241 -7.32 -6.93 9.91
CA VAL A 241 -7.72 -5.79 9.08
C VAL A 241 -6.50 -5.11 8.49
N ASP A 242 -6.72 -4.15 7.60
CA ASP A 242 -5.68 -3.42 6.88
C ASP A 242 -4.58 -2.87 7.80
N GLY A 243 -3.33 -3.11 7.43
CA GLY A 243 -2.16 -2.70 8.20
C GLY A 243 -1.92 -1.19 8.23
N ALA A 244 -2.42 -0.44 7.25
CA ALA A 244 -2.26 1.02 7.17
C ALA A 244 -2.91 1.75 8.35
N LEU A 245 -3.88 1.12 9.03
CA LEU A 245 -4.54 1.67 10.21
C LEU A 245 -3.59 1.87 11.39
N LYS A 246 -2.54 1.05 11.52
CA LYS A 246 -1.55 1.16 12.60
C LYS A 246 -0.31 1.95 12.19
N LYS A 247 0.29 1.62 11.06
CA LYS A 247 1.42 2.34 10.46
C LYS A 247 1.31 2.28 8.94
N THR A 248 1.63 3.37 8.28
CA THR A 248 1.45 3.52 6.84
C THR A 248 2.30 2.55 6.01
N MET A 249 3.58 2.40 6.35
CA MET A 249 4.54 1.61 5.55
C MET A 249 5.26 0.52 6.32
N HIS A 250 5.22 0.53 7.65
CA HIS A 250 5.96 -0.41 8.50
C HIS A 250 7.45 -0.58 8.16
N ALA A 251 8.09 0.44 7.58
CA ALA A 251 9.48 0.40 7.12
C ALA A 251 10.49 0.06 8.23
N SER A 252 10.12 0.27 9.52
CA SER A 252 10.92 -0.16 10.67
C SER A 252 11.31 -1.64 10.61
N VAL A 253 10.44 -2.51 10.10
CA VAL A 253 10.71 -3.95 10.01
C VAL A 253 11.97 -4.26 9.20
N ALA A 254 12.16 -3.55 8.07
CA ALA A 254 13.36 -3.73 7.27
C ALA A 254 14.57 -2.93 7.81
N LEU A 255 14.33 -1.76 8.42
CA LEU A 255 15.40 -0.97 9.03
C LEU A 255 16.05 -1.69 10.22
N GLU A 256 15.27 -2.47 10.99
CA GLU A 256 15.75 -3.34 12.07
C GLU A 256 16.62 -4.49 11.51
N ASP A 257 16.37 -4.96 10.30
CA ASP A 257 17.17 -5.97 9.61
C ASP A 257 18.49 -5.43 8.99
N GLN A 258 18.92 -4.23 9.38
CA GLN A 258 20.21 -3.68 8.96
C GLN A 258 20.37 -3.40 7.46
N VAL A 259 19.29 -3.06 6.74
CA VAL A 259 19.38 -2.59 5.34
C VAL A 259 20.16 -1.29 5.24
N ASP A 260 20.87 -1.06 4.14
CA ASP A 260 21.70 0.13 3.94
C ASP A 260 20.92 1.26 3.23
N LEU A 261 20.06 0.89 2.29
CA LEU A 261 19.16 1.79 1.57
C LEU A 261 17.71 1.31 1.68
N MET A 262 16.80 2.21 2.06
CA MET A 262 15.37 1.99 2.08
C MET A 262 14.71 2.94 1.07
N ILE A 263 14.01 2.37 0.09
CA ILE A 263 13.15 3.11 -0.84
C ILE A 263 11.70 2.96 -0.35
N CYS A 264 11.03 4.09 -0.15
CA CYS A 264 9.67 4.15 0.38
C CYS A 264 8.76 4.83 -0.64
N LEU A 265 7.60 4.23 -0.96
CA LEU A 265 6.55 4.86 -1.75
C LEU A 265 5.29 4.99 -0.90
N ASN A 266 4.71 6.19 -0.87
CA ASN A 266 3.47 6.46 -0.16
C ASN A 266 2.47 7.19 -1.06
N PRO A 267 1.43 6.53 -1.57
CA PRO A 267 0.39 7.17 -2.38
C PRO A 267 -0.65 7.90 -1.53
N LEU A 268 -0.68 7.67 -0.21
CA LEU A 268 -1.70 8.20 0.70
C LEU A 268 -1.29 9.55 1.27
N VAL A 269 -1.37 10.59 0.46
CA VAL A 269 -1.22 11.98 0.93
C VAL A 269 -2.59 12.65 1.03
N PRO A 270 -2.80 13.55 2.02
CA PRO A 270 -4.00 14.38 2.07
C PRO A 270 -3.99 15.37 0.91
N PHE A 271 -5.15 15.66 0.38
CA PHE A 271 -5.30 16.65 -0.69
C PHE A 271 -5.39 18.07 -0.11
N ASP A 272 -4.55 18.98 -0.59
CA ASP A 272 -4.61 20.40 -0.27
C ASP A 272 -5.54 21.14 -1.22
N ALA A 273 -6.83 21.16 -0.91
CA ALA A 273 -7.85 21.86 -1.68
C ALA A 273 -7.81 23.41 -1.51
N THR A 274 -6.93 23.94 -0.67
CA THR A 274 -6.80 25.42 -0.48
C THR A 274 -6.06 26.07 -1.63
N ALA A 275 -5.19 25.34 -2.30
CA ALA A 275 -4.47 25.81 -3.47
C ALA A 275 -5.37 25.75 -4.71
N ARG A 276 -6.14 26.83 -4.95
CA ARG A 276 -7.03 26.97 -6.12
C ARG A 276 -6.30 27.05 -7.47
N GLN A 277 -4.99 26.92 -7.51
CA GLN A 277 -4.20 27.02 -8.74
C GLN A 277 -3.70 25.64 -9.14
N PHE A 278 -4.17 25.17 -10.30
CA PHE A 278 -3.60 24.00 -10.97
C PHE A 278 -2.10 24.16 -11.14
N THR A 279 -1.32 23.26 -10.59
CA THR A 279 0.10 23.15 -10.93
C THR A 279 0.18 22.76 -12.41
N LYS A 280 0.85 23.58 -13.21
CA LYS A 280 0.97 23.47 -14.69
C LYS A 280 1.71 22.23 -15.20
N VAL A 281 1.63 21.09 -14.53
CA VAL A 281 2.48 19.92 -14.82
C VAL A 281 1.99 19.12 -16.04
N MET A 282 0.72 19.20 -16.42
CA MET A 282 0.14 18.38 -17.49
C MET A 282 -0.65 19.10 -18.56
N GLN A 283 -0.32 20.34 -18.87
CA GLN A 283 -0.90 21.00 -20.05
C GLN A 283 0.08 21.01 -21.22
N ARG A 284 0.24 19.87 -21.88
CA ARG A 284 0.74 19.84 -23.26
C ARG A 284 -0.34 19.25 -24.16
N GLY A 285 -1.15 20.12 -24.79
CA GLY A 285 -1.85 19.78 -26.02
C GLY A 285 -3.36 19.93 -26.10
N LEU A 286 -4.10 20.11 -25.00
CA LEU A 286 -5.55 20.37 -25.06
C LEU A 286 -5.91 21.51 -24.09
N PRO A 287 -6.81 22.45 -24.48
CA PRO A 287 -7.34 23.41 -23.54
C PRO A 287 -8.18 22.67 -22.52
N ALA A 288 -7.61 22.44 -21.32
CA ALA A 288 -8.36 21.89 -20.21
C ALA A 288 -9.51 22.87 -19.88
N PRO A 289 -10.75 22.40 -19.74
CA PRO A 289 -11.79 23.21 -19.17
C PRO A 289 -11.33 23.69 -17.80
N LYS A 290 -11.60 24.94 -17.44
CA LYS A 290 -11.38 25.48 -16.08
C LYS A 290 -12.29 24.70 -15.13
N ARG A 291 -11.89 23.50 -14.75
CA ARG A 291 -12.55 22.73 -13.70
C ARG A 291 -12.15 23.37 -12.38
N GLU A 292 -13.07 24.04 -11.73
CA GLU A 292 -12.90 24.41 -10.34
C GLU A 292 -12.72 23.13 -9.53
N ILE A 293 -11.70 23.11 -8.68
CA ILE A 293 -11.50 22.00 -7.75
C ILE A 293 -12.68 22.01 -6.77
N PRO A 294 -13.55 20.97 -6.75
CA PRO A 294 -14.68 20.93 -5.85
C PRO A 294 -14.19 20.94 -4.41
N ARG A 295 -14.96 21.50 -3.50
CA ARG A 295 -14.66 21.37 -2.07
C ARG A 295 -14.80 19.91 -1.66
N ILE A 296 -13.95 19.45 -0.75
CA ILE A 296 -13.98 18.06 -0.26
C ILE A 296 -15.37 17.69 0.28
N VAL A 297 -16.03 18.64 0.95
CA VAL A 297 -17.38 18.45 1.51
C VAL A 297 -18.45 18.22 0.45
N ASP A 298 -18.27 18.75 -0.76
CA ASP A 298 -19.24 18.58 -1.85
C ASP A 298 -19.32 17.13 -2.35
N GLY A 299 -18.28 16.32 -2.09
CA GLY A 299 -18.25 14.88 -2.34
C GLY A 299 -18.95 14.03 -1.26
N GLY A 300 -19.58 14.69 -0.27
CA GLY A 300 -20.32 14.04 0.81
C GLY A 300 -19.46 13.21 1.76
N LEU A 301 -20.12 12.36 2.53
CA LEU A 301 -19.48 11.52 3.57
C LEU A 301 -18.28 10.69 3.06
N PRO A 302 -18.33 10.02 1.90
CA PRO A 302 -17.20 9.25 1.41
C PRO A 302 -15.93 10.10 1.22
N SER A 303 -16.04 11.29 0.64
CA SER A 303 -14.90 12.19 0.43
C SER A 303 -14.35 12.76 1.74
N VAL A 304 -15.23 13.12 2.69
CA VAL A 304 -14.83 13.59 4.01
C VAL A 304 -14.09 12.49 4.77
N LEU A 305 -14.61 11.26 4.79
CA LEU A 305 -13.95 10.12 5.42
C LEU A 305 -12.62 9.80 4.75
N SER A 306 -12.57 9.75 3.42
CA SER A 306 -11.33 9.52 2.67
C SER A 306 -10.25 10.53 3.03
N GLN A 307 -10.58 11.83 3.03
CA GLN A 307 -9.63 12.89 3.40
C GLN A 307 -9.19 12.79 4.86
N THR A 308 -10.11 12.49 5.77
CA THR A 308 -9.80 12.32 7.20
C THR A 308 -8.84 11.16 7.41
N PHE A 309 -9.10 10.01 6.79
CA PHE A 309 -8.20 8.86 6.86
C PHE A 309 -6.82 9.17 6.27
N ARG A 310 -6.75 9.82 5.10
CA ARG A 310 -5.49 10.25 4.49
C ARG A 310 -4.70 11.15 5.42
N SER A 311 -5.36 12.15 6.03
CA SER A 311 -4.70 13.08 6.97
C SER A 311 -4.17 12.38 8.20
N MET A 312 -4.93 11.45 8.79
CA MET A 312 -4.49 10.65 9.95
C MET A 312 -3.29 9.75 9.61
N ILE A 313 -3.38 9.04 8.48
CA ILE A 313 -2.35 8.11 8.03
C ILE A 313 -1.06 8.89 7.71
N HIS A 314 -1.17 10.00 6.98
CA HIS A 314 -0.03 10.83 6.60
C HIS A 314 0.66 11.46 7.81
N SER A 315 -0.08 11.99 8.78
CA SER A 315 0.48 12.54 10.02
C SER A 315 1.32 11.49 10.79
N ARG A 316 0.82 10.26 10.87
CA ARG A 316 1.58 9.15 11.49
C ARG A 316 2.83 8.79 10.70
N MET A 317 2.74 8.83 9.37
CA MET A 317 3.88 8.57 8.48
C MET A 317 4.98 9.62 8.65
N GLU A 318 4.63 10.92 8.70
CA GLU A 318 5.60 11.99 8.95
C GLU A 318 6.34 11.81 10.28
N LEU A 319 5.60 11.46 11.36
CA LEU A 319 6.21 11.16 12.66
C LEU A 319 7.13 9.95 12.58
N GLY A 320 6.71 8.90 11.87
CA GLY A 320 7.52 7.71 11.63
C GLY A 320 8.81 8.02 10.88
N MET A 321 8.74 8.80 9.81
CA MET A 321 9.91 9.20 9.01
C MET A 321 10.90 10.06 9.82
N LYS A 322 10.40 10.99 10.64
CA LYS A 322 11.24 11.75 11.57
C LYS A 322 11.94 10.82 12.57
N HIS A 323 11.19 9.87 13.12
CA HIS A 323 11.76 8.86 14.02
C HIS A 323 12.84 8.03 13.33
N TYR A 324 12.61 7.55 12.11
CA TYR A 324 13.60 6.76 11.38
C TYR A 324 14.90 7.53 11.12
N THR A 325 14.79 8.81 10.77
CA THR A 325 15.97 9.66 10.58
C THR A 325 16.85 9.77 11.83
N HIS A 326 16.23 9.78 13.03
CA HIS A 326 16.95 9.83 14.30
C HIS A 326 17.45 8.46 14.77
N ALA A 327 16.59 7.43 14.65
CA ALA A 327 16.92 6.07 15.11
C ALA A 327 17.96 5.38 14.22
N TYR A 328 17.98 5.70 12.92
CA TYR A 328 18.84 5.05 11.92
C TYR A 328 19.68 6.07 11.12
N PRO A 329 20.53 6.90 11.78
CA PRO A 329 21.24 8.01 11.13
C PRO A 329 22.25 7.57 10.06
N LYS A 330 22.66 6.30 10.08
CA LYS A 330 23.62 5.72 9.11
C LYS A 330 22.93 5.06 7.90
N LYS A 331 21.60 5.05 7.86
CA LYS A 331 20.82 4.44 6.79
C LYS A 331 20.30 5.52 5.85
N ASP A 332 20.40 5.26 4.57
CA ASP A 332 19.81 6.16 3.57
C ASP A 332 18.34 5.78 3.33
N ILE A 333 17.42 6.73 3.52
CA ILE A 333 15.99 6.56 3.30
C ILE A 333 15.55 7.55 2.23
N ILE A 334 14.85 7.06 1.20
CA ILE A 334 14.29 7.84 0.10
C ILE A 334 12.76 7.66 0.14
N LEU A 335 12.04 8.76 0.34
CA LEU A 335 10.58 8.77 0.30
C LEU A 335 10.09 9.41 -1.00
N ILE A 336 9.16 8.72 -1.64
CA ILE A 336 8.51 9.11 -2.89
C ILE A 336 7.01 9.20 -2.62
N GLU A 337 6.44 10.36 -2.88
CA GLU A 337 5.02 10.69 -2.65
C GLU A 337 4.50 11.56 -3.79
N PRO A 338 3.19 11.52 -4.09
CA PRO A 338 2.54 12.47 -4.97
C PRO A 338 2.55 13.89 -4.35
N ASP A 339 2.38 14.90 -5.18
CA ASP A 339 2.18 16.27 -4.69
C ASP A 339 0.80 16.36 -4.00
N HIS A 340 0.76 16.93 -2.80
CA HIS A 340 -0.48 17.15 -2.02
C HIS A 340 -1.49 18.05 -2.75
N ARG A 341 -1.04 18.81 -3.73
CA ARG A 341 -1.86 19.75 -4.55
C ARG A 341 -2.30 19.14 -5.88
N ASP A 342 -2.09 17.84 -6.05
CA ASP A 342 -2.42 17.15 -7.29
C ASP A 342 -3.88 16.69 -7.31
N PRO A 343 -4.78 17.42 -8.00
CA PRO A 343 -6.18 17.06 -8.06
C PRO A 343 -6.42 15.78 -8.89
N GLU A 344 -5.53 15.45 -9.84
CA GLU A 344 -5.73 14.27 -10.69
C GLU A 344 -5.67 12.99 -9.88
N MET A 345 -4.73 12.90 -8.95
CA MET A 345 -4.62 11.75 -8.05
C MET A 345 -5.77 11.66 -7.05
N TYR A 346 -6.36 12.79 -6.66
CA TYR A 346 -7.43 12.81 -5.66
C TYR A 346 -8.83 12.58 -6.26
N LEU A 347 -9.12 13.20 -7.41
CA LEU A 347 -10.43 13.21 -8.04
C LEU A 347 -10.64 12.03 -9.02
N ALA A 348 -9.65 11.19 -9.19
CA ALA A 348 -9.70 10.09 -10.14
C ALA A 348 -10.72 9.02 -9.75
N ASN A 349 -11.49 8.56 -10.72
CA ASN A 349 -12.30 7.35 -10.58
C ASN A 349 -11.42 6.11 -10.83
N THR A 350 -10.99 5.47 -9.74
CA THR A 350 -10.09 4.31 -9.77
C THR A 350 -10.66 3.08 -10.45
N PHE A 351 -11.98 3.04 -10.66
CA PHE A 351 -12.68 1.93 -11.31
C PHE A 351 -12.88 2.14 -12.83
N SER A 352 -12.54 3.34 -13.33
CA SER A 352 -12.57 3.61 -14.77
C SER A 352 -11.30 3.09 -15.44
N TYR A 353 -11.44 2.20 -16.41
CA TYR A 353 -10.31 1.65 -17.19
C TYR A 353 -9.55 2.73 -17.95
N ALA A 354 -10.26 3.69 -18.54
CA ALA A 354 -9.65 4.80 -19.29
C ALA A 354 -8.80 5.68 -18.36
N GLN A 355 -9.26 5.91 -17.14
CA GLN A 355 -8.56 6.73 -16.17
C GLN A 355 -7.32 6.04 -15.58
N ARG A 356 -7.28 4.71 -15.46
CA ARG A 356 -6.12 3.99 -14.93
C ARG A 356 -4.84 4.24 -15.72
N ARG A 357 -4.90 4.17 -17.04
CA ARG A 357 -3.75 4.47 -17.91
C ARG A 357 -3.26 5.90 -17.72
N HIS A 358 -4.20 6.85 -17.67
CA HIS A 358 -3.87 8.25 -17.47
C HIS A 358 -3.22 8.48 -16.10
N LEU A 359 -3.74 7.87 -15.05
CA LEU A 359 -3.20 8.00 -13.70
C LEU A 359 -1.82 7.36 -13.54
N ALA A 360 -1.60 6.18 -14.13
CA ALA A 360 -0.29 5.54 -14.11
C ALA A 360 0.73 6.36 -14.89
N GLU A 361 0.37 6.90 -16.07
CA GLU A 361 1.20 7.83 -16.84
C GLU A 361 1.51 9.10 -16.03
N HIS A 362 0.51 9.66 -15.35
CA HIS A 362 0.67 10.83 -14.51
C HIS A 362 1.67 10.55 -13.35
N ALA A 363 1.50 9.44 -12.62
CA ALA A 363 2.40 9.03 -11.56
C ALA A 363 3.84 8.78 -12.07
N TYR A 364 3.97 8.16 -13.25
CA TYR A 364 5.24 7.96 -13.94
C TYR A 364 5.93 9.29 -14.23
N GLN A 365 5.23 10.27 -14.82
CA GLN A 365 5.81 11.58 -15.14
C GLN A 365 6.13 12.39 -13.89
N GLN A 366 5.28 12.37 -12.86
CA GLN A 366 5.56 13.02 -11.57
C GLN A 366 6.81 12.46 -10.90
N THR A 367 6.97 11.14 -10.89
CA THR A 367 8.15 10.48 -10.31
C THR A 367 9.41 10.88 -11.07
N ARG A 368 9.40 10.88 -12.39
CA ARG A 368 10.52 11.37 -13.22
C ARG A 368 10.84 12.84 -12.93
N GLN A 369 9.83 13.69 -12.77
CA GLN A 369 10.01 15.09 -12.44
C GLN A 369 10.62 15.26 -11.04
N MET A 370 10.16 14.49 -10.05
CA MET A 370 10.72 14.48 -8.70
C MET A 370 12.20 14.06 -8.73
N LEU A 371 12.56 13.01 -9.47
CA LEU A 371 13.94 12.58 -9.64
C LEU A 371 14.82 13.67 -10.27
N ARG A 372 14.32 14.39 -11.29
CA ARG A 372 15.01 15.54 -11.89
C ARG A 372 15.19 16.68 -10.91
N SER A 373 14.13 17.07 -10.20
CA SER A 373 14.18 18.22 -9.27
C SER A 373 15.08 17.98 -8.05
N ARG A 374 15.22 16.72 -7.61
CA ARG A 374 16.05 16.33 -6.47
C ARG A 374 17.39 15.68 -6.89
N LYS A 375 17.77 15.79 -8.16
CA LYS A 375 18.91 15.13 -8.79
C LYS A 375 20.19 15.16 -7.94
N THR A 376 20.62 16.34 -7.49
CA THR A 376 21.88 16.51 -6.77
C THR A 376 21.92 15.72 -5.46
N GLY A 377 20.85 15.85 -4.64
CA GLY A 377 20.78 15.15 -3.36
C GLY A 377 20.59 13.64 -3.50
N LEU A 378 19.77 13.21 -4.48
CA LEU A 378 19.53 11.79 -4.74
C LEU A 378 20.74 11.09 -5.31
N SER A 379 21.45 11.69 -6.30
CA SER A 379 22.66 11.10 -6.90
C SER A 379 23.71 10.79 -5.85
N ALA A 380 23.95 11.71 -4.90
CA ALA A 380 24.93 11.51 -3.84
C ALA A 380 24.55 10.35 -2.89
N LYS A 381 23.25 10.18 -2.58
CA LYS A 381 22.78 9.06 -1.77
C LYS A 381 22.86 7.74 -2.52
N LEU A 382 22.31 7.68 -3.74
CA LEU A 382 22.23 6.48 -4.56
C LEU A 382 23.62 5.93 -4.93
N ALA A 383 24.58 6.82 -5.22
CA ALA A 383 25.95 6.43 -5.58
C ALA A 383 26.66 5.61 -4.49
N LYS A 384 26.37 5.86 -3.20
CA LYS A 384 26.90 5.05 -2.09
C LYS A 384 26.48 3.59 -2.17
N HIS A 385 25.37 3.31 -2.86
CA HIS A 385 24.79 1.99 -3.00
C HIS A 385 24.99 1.39 -4.41
N GLY A 386 25.86 2.01 -5.23
CA GLY A 386 26.14 1.55 -6.59
C GLY A 386 25.03 1.86 -7.60
N ILE A 387 24.09 2.75 -7.25
CA ILE A 387 22.95 3.12 -8.10
C ILE A 387 23.23 4.51 -8.70
N THR A 388 22.94 4.67 -9.99
CA THR A 388 23.10 5.94 -10.70
C THR A 388 21.82 6.35 -11.41
N LEU A 389 21.61 7.66 -11.55
CA LEU A 389 20.50 8.19 -12.34
C LEU A 389 20.79 8.05 -13.84
N ASN A 390 19.81 7.52 -14.58
CA ASN A 390 19.84 7.49 -16.03
C ASN A 390 19.35 8.82 -16.61
N HIS A 391 20.31 9.67 -16.98
CA HIS A 391 20.01 11.02 -17.45
C HIS A 391 19.30 11.01 -18.81
N ASP A 392 19.66 10.10 -19.70
CA ASP A 392 19.04 9.99 -21.03
C ASP A 392 17.54 9.71 -20.91
N VAL A 393 17.18 8.82 -19.99
CA VAL A 393 15.77 8.53 -19.69
C VAL A 393 15.09 9.73 -19.02
N LEU A 394 15.73 10.35 -18.03
CA LEU A 394 15.13 11.43 -17.27
C LEU A 394 14.89 12.69 -18.10
N ASP A 395 15.83 13.02 -18.99
CA ASP A 395 15.79 14.23 -19.80
C ASP A 395 14.96 14.07 -21.10
N ASP A 396 14.57 12.83 -21.45
CA ASP A 396 13.68 12.57 -22.58
C ASP A 396 12.22 12.98 -22.26
N HIS A 397 11.83 14.17 -22.70
CA HIS A 397 10.50 14.72 -22.52
C HIS A 397 9.41 14.05 -23.38
N LYS A 398 9.80 13.21 -24.34
CA LYS A 398 8.86 12.48 -25.21
C LYS A 398 8.53 11.08 -24.69
N ARG A 399 9.22 10.66 -23.63
CA ARG A 399 9.05 9.33 -23.07
C ARG A 399 7.75 9.23 -22.30
N HIS A 400 6.99 8.18 -22.56
CA HIS A 400 5.73 7.83 -21.92
C HIS A 400 5.81 6.43 -21.33
N LEU A 401 5.03 6.17 -20.31
CA LEU A 401 4.89 4.85 -19.69
C LEU A 401 4.34 3.83 -20.67
N SER A 402 3.27 4.21 -21.36
CA SER A 402 2.63 3.41 -22.39
C SER A 402 2.74 4.09 -23.74
N ALA A 403 2.85 3.32 -24.81
CA ALA A 403 2.75 3.87 -26.14
C ALA A 403 1.43 4.67 -26.25
N PRO A 404 1.44 5.90 -26.81
CA PRO A 404 0.21 6.63 -27.01
C PRO A 404 -0.78 5.75 -27.76
N PRO A 405 -2.06 5.70 -27.36
CA PRO A 405 -3.05 4.89 -28.05
C PRO A 405 -2.98 5.24 -29.53
N LYS A 406 -2.82 4.24 -30.39
CA LYS A 406 -2.90 4.43 -31.83
C LYS A 406 -4.14 5.26 -32.10
N ALA A 407 -4.00 6.34 -32.88
CA ALA A 407 -5.10 7.26 -33.15
C ALA A 407 -6.40 6.46 -33.38
N PRO A 408 -7.43 6.68 -32.55
CA PRO A 408 -8.57 5.76 -32.55
C PRO A 408 -9.17 5.72 -33.96
N THR A 409 -9.33 4.53 -34.46
CA THR A 409 -10.09 4.34 -35.72
C THR A 409 -11.47 5.00 -35.55
N ARG A 410 -12.12 5.35 -36.65
CA ARG A 410 -13.48 5.94 -36.59
C ARG A 410 -14.43 5.11 -35.70
N ILE A 411 -14.27 3.76 -35.76
CA ILE A 411 -14.99 2.80 -34.91
C ILE A 411 -14.56 2.90 -33.43
N GLY A 412 -13.26 2.96 -33.17
CA GLY A 412 -12.75 3.10 -31.79
C GLY A 412 -13.19 4.40 -31.12
N ARG A 413 -13.30 5.50 -31.88
CA ARG A 413 -13.89 6.75 -31.37
C ARG A 413 -15.37 6.62 -31.04
N ALA A 414 -16.14 5.96 -31.91
CA ALA A 414 -17.56 5.71 -31.68
C ALA A 414 -17.81 4.83 -30.44
N ILE A 415 -16.98 3.79 -30.25
CA ILE A 415 -17.06 2.92 -29.06
C ILE A 415 -16.68 3.70 -27.79
N ALA A 416 -15.65 4.53 -27.82
CA ALA A 416 -15.25 5.35 -26.68
C ALA A 416 -16.36 6.36 -26.31
N THR A 417 -16.96 7.02 -27.30
CA THR A 417 -18.11 7.93 -27.09
C THR A 417 -19.33 7.18 -26.54
N LEU A 418 -19.58 5.97 -27.03
CA LEU A 418 -20.69 5.13 -26.53
C LEU A 418 -20.45 4.74 -25.05
N GLN A 419 -19.23 4.37 -24.69
CA GLN A 419 -18.85 4.05 -23.34
C GLN A 419 -19.00 5.27 -22.40
N GLU A 420 -18.56 6.44 -22.84
CA GLU A 420 -18.72 7.71 -22.10
C GLU A 420 -20.20 8.04 -21.86
N VAL A 421 -21.05 7.87 -22.87
CA VAL A 421 -22.51 8.07 -22.75
C VAL A 421 -23.14 7.01 -21.82
N MET A 422 -22.69 5.78 -21.86
CA MET A 422 -23.17 4.71 -20.96
C MET A 422 -22.78 4.98 -19.50
N ASP A 423 -21.58 5.48 -19.27
CA ASP A 423 -21.10 5.87 -17.92
C ASP A 423 -21.89 7.06 -17.37
N ASP A 424 -22.15 8.08 -18.21
CA ASP A 424 -23.00 9.24 -17.85
C ASP A 424 -24.46 8.83 -17.60
N LEU A 425 -24.97 7.88 -18.38
CA LEU A 425 -26.31 7.34 -18.15
C LEU A 425 -26.39 6.54 -16.84
N GLY A 426 -25.35 5.78 -16.51
CA GLY A 426 -25.22 5.06 -15.26
C GLY A 426 -25.21 6.01 -14.05
N GLU A 427 -24.47 7.13 -14.13
CA GLU A 427 -24.47 8.16 -13.10
C GLU A 427 -25.84 8.85 -12.98
N THR A 428 -26.49 9.13 -14.12
CA THR A 428 -27.80 9.79 -14.15
C THR A 428 -28.87 8.89 -13.55
N VAL A 429 -28.88 7.60 -13.89
CA VAL A 429 -29.80 6.60 -13.32
C VAL A 429 -29.55 6.41 -11.81
N ALA A 430 -28.29 6.35 -11.39
CA ALA A 430 -27.94 6.27 -9.97
C ALA A 430 -28.39 7.53 -9.19
N THR A 431 -28.30 8.70 -9.82
CA THR A 431 -28.75 9.97 -9.25
C THR A 431 -30.28 10.05 -9.20
N ALA A 432 -30.98 9.63 -10.26
CA ALA A 432 -32.45 9.58 -10.30
C ALA A 432 -33.01 8.57 -9.27
N ALA A 433 -32.37 7.40 -9.13
CA ALA A 433 -32.75 6.41 -8.11
C ALA A 433 -32.58 6.96 -6.68
N ARG A 434 -31.60 7.82 -6.44
CA ARG A 434 -31.43 8.51 -5.14
C ARG A 434 -32.51 9.56 -4.88
N LEU A 435 -32.98 10.26 -5.93
CA LEU A 435 -34.02 11.28 -5.82
C LEU A 435 -35.43 10.70 -5.67
N THR A 436 -35.68 9.47 -6.15
CA THR A 436 -36.96 8.79 -6.00
C THR A 436 -37.07 7.98 -4.71
N ALA A 437 -36.00 7.85 -3.94
CA ALA A 437 -35.96 7.17 -2.64
C ALA A 437 -36.18 8.13 -1.44
N HIS A 438 -36.51 9.38 -1.69
CA HIS A 438 -36.98 10.40 -0.75
C HIS A 438 -38.45 10.72 -1.05
#